data_ae040f29b59fc543c65b9238779a8a11
#
_entry.id   ae040f29b59fc543c65b9238779a8a11
#
_cell.length_a   1.000
_cell.length_b   1.000
_cell.length_c   1.000
_cell.angle_alpha   90.00
_cell.angle_beta   90.00
_cell.angle_gamma   90.00
#
_symmetry.space_group_name_H-M   'P 1'
#
loop_
_entity.id
_entity.type
_entity.pdbx_description
1 polymer ?
#
loop_
_entity_poly.entity_id
_entity_poly.type
_entity_poly.pdbx_seq_one_letter_code
_entity_poly.pdbx_strand_id
1 'polypeptide(L)'
;MKKLLLGLSITLALIGCDALTGEEIGRISFKQTSDVEQIIRETTLDLKKGEKISFWTEIDIEYENELALIYTVELLIDSKEQGGFKMNALETNPTMMEIKKSLGNKTTWRYTGKMNHWTIKEDGNYTFKAVLHSSENHTLKINKAELVLKK
;
A
#
# COMPACT_ATOMS: atom_id res chain seq x y z
N MET A 1 43.20 -29.03 32.20
CA MET A 1 42.33 -27.84 32.38
C MET A 1 41.83 -27.44 31.00
N LYS A 2 40.60 -27.85 30.65
CA LYS A 2 39.98 -27.51 29.36
C LYS A 2 39.08 -26.27 29.58
N LYS A 3 39.47 -25.14 28.99
CA LYS A 3 38.65 -23.94 28.98
C LYS A 3 37.56 -24.09 27.93
N LEU A 4 36.32 -24.23 28.38
CA LEU A 4 35.11 -24.25 27.56
C LEU A 4 34.73 -22.79 27.23
N LEU A 5 35.03 -22.35 26.02
CA LEU A 5 34.56 -21.06 25.48
C LEU A 5 33.12 -21.24 25.01
N LEU A 6 32.20 -20.75 25.84
CA LEU A 6 30.79 -20.69 25.53
C LEU A 6 30.54 -19.51 24.56
N GLY A 7 30.48 -19.82 23.25
CA GLY A 7 30.11 -18.83 22.23
C GLY A 7 28.63 -18.47 22.37
N LEU A 8 28.35 -17.30 22.92
CA LEU A 8 27.03 -16.71 22.94
C LEU A 8 26.70 -16.16 21.53
N SER A 9 26.05 -17.01 20.71
CA SER A 9 25.50 -16.55 19.43
C SER A 9 24.29 -15.64 19.70
N ILE A 10 24.49 -14.34 19.61
CA ILE A 10 23.41 -13.35 19.58
C ILE A 10 22.78 -13.44 18.19
N THR A 11 21.70 -14.21 18.06
CA THR A 11 20.79 -14.16 16.92
C THR A 11 20.04 -12.83 17.00
N LEU A 12 20.51 -11.82 16.28
CA LEU A 12 19.76 -10.59 16.05
C LEU A 12 18.55 -10.99 15.20
N ALA A 13 17.41 -11.22 15.84
CA ALA A 13 16.12 -11.31 15.16
C ALA A 13 15.88 -9.96 14.49
N LEU A 14 15.97 -9.94 13.16
CA LEU A 14 15.43 -8.86 12.34
C LEU A 14 13.90 -8.89 12.50
N ILE A 15 13.40 -8.27 13.58
CA ILE A 15 11.98 -7.97 13.74
C ILE A 15 11.72 -6.87 12.71
N GLY A 16 11.32 -7.26 11.51
CA GLY A 16 11.00 -6.36 10.43
C GLY A 16 9.82 -5.44 10.81
N CYS A 17 9.61 -4.39 10.05
CA CYS A 17 8.50 -3.43 10.20
C CYS A 17 7.11 -4.09 10.22
N ASP A 18 6.99 -5.33 9.79
CA ASP A 18 5.77 -6.14 9.81
C ASP A 18 5.17 -6.32 11.21
N ALA A 19 5.99 -6.30 12.26
CA ALA A 19 5.49 -6.39 13.65
C ALA A 19 4.59 -5.20 14.06
N LEU A 20 4.73 -4.06 13.40
CA LEU A 20 3.94 -2.84 13.69
C LEU A 20 2.81 -2.62 12.69
N THR A 21 2.95 -3.08 11.45
CA THR A 21 2.02 -2.78 10.35
C THR A 21 1.22 -3.98 9.88
N GLY A 22 1.53 -5.17 10.37
CA GLY A 22 0.98 -6.44 9.91
C GLY A 22 1.76 -7.05 8.75
N GLU A 23 1.55 -8.34 8.53
CA GLU A 23 2.17 -9.11 7.46
C GLU A 23 1.60 -8.70 6.10
N GLU A 24 2.48 -8.43 5.14
CA GLU A 24 2.07 -8.19 3.75
C GLU A 24 1.55 -9.47 3.11
N ILE A 25 0.34 -9.42 2.55
CA ILE A 25 -0.31 -10.54 1.87
C ILE A 25 -0.55 -10.28 0.38
N GLY A 26 -0.44 -9.03 -0.07
CA GLY A 26 -0.59 -8.66 -1.46
C GLY A 26 -0.11 -7.24 -1.75
N ARG A 27 0.30 -6.99 -2.99
CA ARG A 27 0.84 -5.71 -3.43
C ARG A 27 0.46 -5.43 -4.88
N ILE A 28 0.07 -4.19 -5.15
CA ILE A 28 -0.22 -3.68 -6.49
C ILE A 28 0.61 -2.42 -6.70
N SER A 29 1.51 -2.44 -7.69
CA SER A 29 2.44 -1.36 -7.97
C SER A 29 2.00 -0.55 -9.19
N PHE A 30 2.07 0.78 -9.08
CA PHE A 30 1.75 1.73 -10.14
C PHE A 30 3.00 2.57 -10.46
N LYS A 31 3.31 2.69 -11.75
CA LYS A 31 4.42 3.54 -12.22
C LYS A 31 3.95 4.88 -12.79
N GLN A 32 2.66 4.97 -13.06
CA GLN A 32 2.01 6.15 -13.61
C GLN A 32 0.53 6.16 -13.25
N THR A 33 -0.09 7.32 -13.32
CA THR A 33 -1.54 7.46 -13.25
C THR A 33 -2.17 7.16 -14.61
N SER A 34 -3.45 6.81 -14.61
CA SER A 34 -4.19 6.51 -15.83
C SER A 34 -4.93 7.74 -16.30
N ASP A 35 -4.42 8.40 -17.34
CA ASP A 35 -5.13 9.51 -17.98
C ASP A 35 -5.84 9.10 -19.27
N VAL A 36 -5.38 8.07 -19.98
CA VAL A 36 -5.92 7.70 -21.32
C VAL A 36 -6.13 6.19 -21.46
N GLU A 37 -5.27 5.36 -20.89
CA GLU A 37 -5.46 3.91 -20.86
C GLU A 37 -5.52 3.46 -19.41
N GLN A 38 -6.67 2.97 -18.99
CA GLN A 38 -6.87 2.42 -17.64
C GLN A 38 -5.93 1.23 -17.45
N ILE A 39 -4.76 1.48 -16.87
CA ILE A 39 -3.85 0.41 -16.48
C ILE A 39 -4.42 -0.22 -15.22
N ILE A 40 -5.29 -1.19 -15.41
CA ILE A 40 -5.83 -2.02 -14.35
C ILE A 40 -4.73 -2.98 -13.91
N ARG A 41 -4.47 -3.01 -12.61
CA ARG A 41 -3.58 -3.97 -11.98
C ARG A 41 -4.33 -4.72 -10.91
N GLU A 42 -3.97 -5.98 -10.68
CA GLU A 42 -4.72 -6.81 -9.76
C GLU A 42 -3.82 -7.67 -8.87
N THR A 43 -4.38 -8.08 -7.74
CA THR A 43 -3.86 -9.13 -6.87
C THR A 43 -5.01 -10.00 -6.41
N THR A 44 -4.77 -11.29 -6.28
CA THR A 44 -5.77 -12.28 -5.85
C THR A 44 -5.28 -13.00 -4.60
N LEU A 45 -6.15 -13.10 -3.59
CA LEU A 45 -5.85 -13.62 -2.27
C LEU A 45 -6.92 -14.63 -1.85
N ASP A 46 -6.51 -15.78 -1.31
CA ASP A 46 -7.43 -16.69 -0.62
C ASP A 46 -7.62 -16.20 0.83
N LEU A 47 -8.81 -15.69 1.13
CA LEU A 47 -9.12 -15.07 2.41
C LEU A 47 -10.24 -15.86 3.12
N LYS A 48 -10.15 -15.88 4.45
CA LYS A 48 -11.09 -16.61 5.32
C LYS A 48 -11.97 -15.65 6.10
N LYS A 49 -13.20 -16.07 6.35
CA LYS A 49 -14.14 -15.34 7.20
C LYS A 49 -13.53 -15.01 8.56
N GLY A 50 -13.66 -13.74 8.96
CA GLY A 50 -13.14 -13.21 10.20
C GLY A 50 -11.73 -12.67 10.12
N GLU A 51 -10.98 -12.92 9.04
CA GLU A 51 -9.69 -12.27 8.84
C GLU A 51 -9.84 -10.76 8.70
N LYS A 52 -8.91 -10.02 9.30
CA LYS A 52 -8.84 -8.57 9.19
C LYS A 52 -7.74 -8.21 8.21
N ILE A 53 -8.08 -7.51 7.15
CA ILE A 53 -7.14 -6.97 6.19
C ILE A 53 -7.10 -5.46 6.28
N SER A 54 -5.96 -4.88 6.02
CA SER A 54 -5.77 -3.44 5.95
C SER A 54 -5.14 -3.04 4.63
N PHE A 55 -5.59 -1.89 4.11
CA PHE A 55 -5.11 -1.28 2.88
C PHE A 55 -4.14 -0.17 3.23
N TRP A 56 -2.91 -0.32 2.79
CA TRP A 56 -1.83 0.61 2.98
C TRP A 56 -1.39 1.19 1.65
N THR A 57 -0.82 2.38 1.67
CA THR A 57 -0.12 2.95 0.54
C THR A 57 1.35 3.19 0.86
N GLU A 58 2.22 2.98 -0.12
CA GLU A 58 3.61 3.40 -0.08
C GLU A 58 3.84 4.39 -1.22
N ILE A 59 4.13 5.62 -0.88
CA ILE A 59 4.23 6.73 -1.82
C ILE A 59 5.63 7.35 -1.79
N ASP A 60 6.14 7.65 -2.99
CA ASP A 60 7.29 8.52 -3.24
C ASP A 60 7.01 9.31 -4.52
N ILE A 61 6.67 10.59 -4.37
CA ILE A 61 6.20 11.46 -5.45
C ILE A 61 6.84 12.84 -5.39
N GLU A 62 6.92 13.48 -6.56
CA GLU A 62 7.24 14.89 -6.71
C GLU A 62 6.12 15.55 -7.52
N TYR A 63 5.71 16.75 -7.13
CA TYR A 63 4.67 17.50 -7.82
C TYR A 63 4.75 19.00 -7.49
N GLU A 64 4.08 19.80 -8.27
CA GLU A 64 3.88 21.24 -8.00
C GLU A 64 2.41 21.53 -7.74
N ASN A 65 2.15 22.55 -6.90
CA ASN A 65 0.82 23.00 -6.52
C ASN A 65 -0.01 21.94 -5.78
N GLU A 66 -1.28 21.75 -6.17
CA GLU A 66 -2.20 20.82 -5.54
C GLU A 66 -2.22 19.48 -6.26
N LEU A 67 -2.43 18.41 -5.50
CA LEU A 67 -2.52 17.06 -6.01
C LEU A 67 -3.64 16.31 -5.28
N ALA A 68 -4.47 15.60 -6.04
CA ALA A 68 -5.29 14.49 -5.54
C ALA A 68 -4.77 13.18 -6.15
N LEU A 69 -4.75 12.11 -5.34
CA LEU A 69 -4.28 10.80 -5.76
C LEU A 69 -5.21 9.73 -5.20
N ILE A 70 -5.95 9.05 -6.07
CA ILE A 70 -7.06 8.18 -5.69
C ILE A 70 -6.88 6.77 -6.26
N TYR A 71 -6.90 5.77 -5.40
CA TYR A 71 -7.11 4.38 -5.82
C TYR A 71 -8.59 4.12 -6.01
N THR A 72 -8.97 3.66 -7.19
CA THR A 72 -10.28 3.06 -7.45
C THR A 72 -10.09 1.56 -7.52
N VAL A 73 -10.79 0.82 -6.69
CA VAL A 73 -10.66 -0.64 -6.56
C VAL A 73 -11.99 -1.31 -6.87
N GLU A 74 -11.99 -2.25 -7.79
CA GLU A 74 -13.07 -3.20 -8.05
C GLU A 74 -12.77 -4.50 -7.30
N LEU A 75 -13.77 -5.04 -6.64
CA LEU A 75 -13.69 -6.28 -5.87
C LEU A 75 -14.44 -7.40 -6.56
N LEU A 76 -13.76 -8.54 -6.75
CA LEU A 76 -14.39 -9.80 -7.15
C LEU A 76 -14.18 -10.83 -6.05
N ILE A 77 -15.19 -11.67 -5.79
CA ILE A 77 -15.11 -12.85 -4.94
C ILE A 77 -15.47 -14.06 -5.81
N ASP A 78 -14.59 -15.05 -5.88
CA ASP A 78 -14.73 -16.21 -6.74
C ASP A 78 -15.09 -15.83 -8.19
N SER A 79 -14.39 -14.82 -8.73
CA SER A 79 -14.58 -14.24 -10.06
C SER A 79 -15.91 -13.52 -10.29
N LYS A 80 -16.73 -13.30 -9.26
CA LYS A 80 -17.98 -12.54 -9.35
C LYS A 80 -17.76 -11.14 -8.81
N GLU A 81 -18.12 -10.14 -9.58
CA GLU A 81 -18.06 -8.74 -9.18
C GLU A 81 -18.96 -8.49 -7.98
N GLN A 82 -18.42 -7.82 -6.95
CA GLN A 82 -19.11 -7.45 -5.71
C GLN A 82 -19.28 -5.93 -5.58
N GLY A 83 -18.71 -5.17 -6.48
CA GLY A 83 -18.71 -3.72 -6.47
C GLY A 83 -17.31 -3.14 -6.34
N GLY A 84 -17.21 -1.87 -5.94
CA GLY A 84 -15.94 -1.16 -5.84
C GLY A 84 -15.94 -0.10 -4.77
N PHE A 85 -14.77 0.43 -4.48
CA PHE A 85 -14.55 1.49 -3.52
C PHE A 85 -13.38 2.38 -3.93
N LYS A 86 -13.31 3.56 -3.35
CA LYS A 86 -12.23 4.51 -3.58
C LYS A 86 -11.49 4.80 -2.28
N MET A 87 -10.19 5.02 -2.38
CA MET A 87 -9.33 5.42 -1.26
C MET A 87 -8.45 6.57 -1.69
N ASN A 88 -8.40 7.64 -0.89
CA ASN A 88 -7.46 8.72 -1.10
C ASN A 88 -6.07 8.29 -0.62
N ALA A 89 -5.12 8.19 -1.54
CA ALA A 89 -3.76 7.78 -1.22
C ALA A 89 -3.05 8.77 -0.31
N LEU A 90 -3.44 10.04 -0.33
CA LEU A 90 -2.82 11.12 0.43
C LEU A 90 -3.43 11.30 1.84
N GLU A 91 -4.52 10.57 2.16
CA GLU A 91 -5.18 10.59 3.46
C GLU A 91 -4.94 9.26 4.19
N THR A 92 -4.02 9.25 5.14
CA THR A 92 -3.61 8.04 5.84
C THR A 92 -3.58 8.24 7.36
N ASN A 93 -3.95 7.19 8.10
CA ASN A 93 -3.86 7.14 9.56
C ASN A 93 -3.67 5.69 10.07
N PRO A 94 -2.51 5.32 10.63
CA PRO A 94 -1.32 6.16 10.81
C PRO A 94 -0.56 6.42 9.51
N THR A 95 0.19 7.52 9.47
CA THR A 95 1.24 7.80 8.48
C THR A 95 2.60 7.53 9.12
N MET A 96 3.45 6.78 8.44
CA MET A 96 4.75 6.32 8.94
C MET A 96 5.87 6.68 7.97
N MET A 97 7.08 6.86 8.49
CA MET A 97 8.28 7.17 7.71
C MET A 97 8.09 8.37 6.75
N GLU A 98 7.32 9.35 7.21
CA GLU A 98 6.97 10.50 6.40
C GLU A 98 8.15 11.47 6.25
N ILE A 99 8.46 11.77 4.99
CA ILE A 99 9.40 12.84 4.61
C ILE A 99 8.69 13.70 3.58
N LYS A 100 8.32 14.91 3.99
CA LYS A 100 7.71 15.92 3.12
C LYS A 100 8.58 17.17 3.07
N LYS A 101 8.97 17.58 1.88
CA LYS A 101 9.77 18.78 1.64
C LYS A 101 9.09 19.64 0.59
N SER A 102 8.89 20.92 0.89
CA SER A 102 8.35 21.88 -0.06
C SER A 102 9.31 23.04 -0.24
N LEU A 103 9.54 23.42 -1.49
CA LEU A 103 10.35 24.56 -1.88
C LEU A 103 9.59 25.32 -2.97
N GLY A 104 9.09 26.52 -2.62
CA GLY A 104 8.17 27.26 -3.47
C GLY A 104 6.88 26.45 -3.67
N ASN A 105 6.51 26.22 -4.93
CA ASN A 105 5.35 25.41 -5.30
C ASN A 105 5.66 23.91 -5.48
N LYS A 106 6.94 23.52 -5.45
CA LYS A 106 7.38 22.13 -5.61
C LYS A 106 7.36 21.37 -4.28
N THR A 107 6.76 20.20 -4.26
CA THR A 107 6.71 19.27 -3.11
C THR A 107 7.29 17.92 -3.51
N THR A 108 8.16 17.40 -2.66
CA THR A 108 8.59 15.98 -2.66
C THR A 108 8.01 15.32 -1.41
N TRP A 109 7.31 14.19 -1.57
CA TRP A 109 6.63 13.55 -0.45
C TRP A 109 6.78 12.03 -0.51
N ARG A 110 7.33 11.47 0.57
CA ARG A 110 7.49 10.03 0.75
C ARG A 110 6.89 9.61 2.07
N TYR A 111 6.14 8.51 2.08
CA TYR A 111 5.56 7.93 3.30
C TYR A 111 5.00 6.54 3.05
N THR A 112 4.70 5.84 4.15
CA THR A 112 3.87 4.64 4.20
C THR A 112 2.68 4.96 5.10
N GLY A 113 1.46 4.64 4.66
CA GLY A 113 0.29 4.99 5.45
C GLY A 113 -0.87 4.04 5.25
N LYS A 114 -1.67 3.88 6.32
CA LYS A 114 -2.89 3.08 6.31
C LYS A 114 -4.06 3.93 5.83
N MET A 115 -4.77 3.44 4.82
CA MET A 115 -5.95 4.11 4.26
C MET A 115 -7.25 3.54 4.80
N ASN A 116 -7.37 2.22 4.90
CA ASN A 116 -8.62 1.55 5.29
C ASN A 116 -8.34 0.17 5.90
N HIS A 117 -9.38 -0.48 6.41
CA HIS A 117 -9.33 -1.87 6.86
C HIS A 117 -10.71 -2.52 6.74
N TRP A 118 -10.72 -3.84 6.53
CA TRP A 118 -11.94 -4.65 6.45
C TRP A 118 -11.83 -5.91 7.27
N THR A 119 -13.01 -6.43 7.67
CA THR A 119 -13.13 -7.80 8.17
C THR A 119 -13.81 -8.63 7.08
N ILE A 120 -13.18 -9.73 6.69
CA ILE A 120 -13.67 -10.66 5.66
C ILE A 120 -14.93 -11.36 6.17
N LYS A 121 -16.00 -11.33 5.37
CA LYS A 121 -17.32 -11.83 5.76
C LYS A 121 -17.55 -13.28 5.40
N GLU A 122 -16.88 -13.79 4.38
CA GLU A 122 -17.00 -15.16 3.88
C GLU A 122 -15.67 -15.67 3.34
N ASP A 123 -15.49 -16.99 3.31
CA ASP A 123 -14.33 -17.61 2.68
C ASP A 123 -14.41 -17.41 1.16
N GLY A 124 -13.29 -17.18 0.51
CA GLY A 124 -13.28 -17.06 -0.93
C GLY A 124 -11.96 -16.57 -1.52
N ASN A 125 -11.93 -16.57 -2.85
CA ASN A 125 -10.83 -16.05 -3.63
C ASN A 125 -11.12 -14.59 -3.98
N TYR A 126 -10.45 -13.67 -3.31
CA TYR A 126 -10.67 -12.22 -3.42
C TYR A 126 -9.71 -11.62 -4.44
N THR A 127 -10.23 -11.08 -5.53
CA THR A 127 -9.45 -10.33 -6.52
C THR A 127 -9.71 -8.84 -6.35
N PHE A 128 -8.65 -8.09 -6.12
CA PHE A 128 -8.66 -6.63 -6.04
C PHE A 128 -8.06 -6.08 -7.33
N LYS A 129 -8.89 -5.48 -8.18
CA LYS A 129 -8.45 -4.77 -9.38
C LYS A 129 -8.39 -3.30 -9.10
N ALA A 130 -7.24 -2.69 -9.26
CA ALA A 130 -7.03 -1.30 -8.88
C ALA A 130 -6.52 -0.45 -10.04
N VAL A 131 -6.94 0.81 -10.03
CA VAL A 131 -6.46 1.88 -10.90
C VAL A 131 -6.05 3.05 -10.02
N LEU A 132 -4.95 3.70 -10.34
CA LEU A 132 -4.51 4.93 -9.68
C LEU A 132 -4.85 6.12 -10.57
N HIS A 133 -5.65 7.05 -10.04
CA HIS A 133 -6.00 8.30 -10.69
C HIS A 133 -5.33 9.48 -9.98
N SER A 134 -4.93 10.50 -10.73
CA SER A 134 -4.54 11.80 -10.19
C SER A 134 -5.50 12.89 -10.64
N SER A 135 -5.52 14.00 -9.89
CA SER A 135 -5.97 15.27 -10.47
C SER A 135 -5.11 15.64 -11.68
N GLU A 136 -5.63 16.48 -12.56
CA GLU A 136 -4.84 17.00 -13.67
C GLU A 136 -3.63 17.79 -13.13
N ASN A 137 -2.46 17.15 -13.19
CA ASN A 137 -1.20 17.73 -12.72
C ASN A 137 -0.04 17.23 -13.58
N HIS A 138 0.34 18.03 -14.60
CA HIS A 138 1.39 17.68 -15.54
C HIS A 138 2.80 17.63 -14.93
N THR A 139 2.96 18.10 -13.69
CA THR A 139 4.24 18.08 -12.98
C THR A 139 4.41 16.85 -12.09
N LEU A 140 3.35 16.04 -11.95
CA LEU A 140 3.37 14.84 -11.12
C LEU A 140 4.40 13.82 -11.65
N LYS A 141 5.32 13.45 -10.78
CA LYS A 141 6.29 12.39 -11.00
C LYS A 141 6.13 11.35 -9.93
N ILE A 142 5.86 10.12 -10.33
CA ILE A 142 5.69 8.97 -9.45
C ILE A 142 6.99 8.16 -9.46
N ASN A 143 7.74 8.21 -8.36
CA ASN A 143 8.90 7.34 -8.13
C ASN A 143 8.42 5.99 -7.55
N LYS A 144 7.40 6.05 -6.67
CA LYS A 144 6.75 4.87 -6.08
C LYS A 144 5.29 5.19 -5.76
N ALA A 145 4.38 4.31 -6.15
CA ALA A 145 3.01 4.30 -5.69
C ALA A 145 2.53 2.84 -5.63
N GLU A 146 2.23 2.37 -4.43
CA GLU A 146 1.87 0.97 -4.21
C GLU A 146 0.67 0.89 -3.27
N LEU A 147 -0.28 0.05 -3.65
CA LEU A 147 -1.37 -0.40 -2.80
C LEU A 147 -0.96 -1.74 -2.17
N VAL A 148 -0.82 -1.75 -0.85
CA VAL A 148 -0.34 -2.91 -0.09
C VAL A 148 -1.44 -3.42 0.82
N LEU A 149 -1.73 -4.72 0.74
CA LEU A 149 -2.69 -5.41 1.60
C LEU A 149 -1.94 -6.15 2.69
N LYS A 150 -2.37 -5.97 3.95
CA LYS A 150 -1.74 -6.55 5.14
C LYS A 150 -2.76 -7.19 6.07
N LYS A 151 -2.32 -8.23 6.81
CA LYS A 151 -3.05 -8.87 7.94
C LYS A 151 -2.52 -8.44 9.29
#